data_fdda4e01964877236ff6071778fafc06
#
_entry.id   fdda4e01964877236ff6071778fafc06
#
_cell.length_a   1.000
_cell.length_b   1.000
_cell.length_c   1.000
_cell.angle_alpha   90.00
_cell.angle_beta   90.00
_cell.angle_gamma   90.00
#
_symmetry.space_group_name_H-M   'P 1'
#
loop_
_entity.id
_entity.type
_entity.pdbx_description
1 polymer ?
#
loop_
_entity_poly.entity_id
_entity_poly.type
_entity_poly.pdbx_seq_one_letter_code
_entity_poly.pdbx_strand_id
1 'polypeptide(L)'
;MKGRPQKKASSRKKSRQALRSRKVSQASTRKKSRRAARQPSKRITELSQGVETQRIQAYEQPRLAVAARHVHVVAMGDSWFHYFPAWDILSQLRTENWGDRLYDVEDTAKAGATLNEMVYGRTIADTYQLLHQHPETEVFLFSGGGNDVTNDQMLDLLYNRKAIDNINGTPEINKKVMQGLVGEVFYRAFDDLIGLLRYKMNQIGKPNIPIIFHGYDYPFPDGRGWSLAGLHSWAGPWLDPPLSYKGYDRTAHATVRLKIVHDLLDAFNNMLASVVSAHPNTYYVNLRGTLTTRAQWHNELHPKEPGFNLITKKIEAQIRAVV
;
A
#
# COMPACT_ATOMS: atom_id res chain seq x y z
N MET A 1 25.53 -29.55 -66.39
CA MET A 1 25.95 -28.42 -67.22
C MET A 1 25.27 -27.16 -66.82
N LYS A 2 26.03 -26.17 -66.33
CA LYS A 2 26.00 -24.71 -66.53
C LYS A 2 24.60 -24.04 -66.51
N GLY A 3 24.29 -23.07 -65.63
CA GLY A 3 24.96 -21.84 -65.52
C GLY A 3 24.43 -20.97 -64.33
N ARG A 4 25.30 -20.16 -63.80
CA ARG A 4 25.04 -19.08 -62.82
C ARG A 4 24.34 -17.89 -63.43
N PRO A 5 23.56 -17.14 -62.71
CA PRO A 5 23.44 -15.70 -62.95
C PRO A 5 23.96 -14.85 -61.80
N GLN A 6 24.77 -13.86 -62.17
CA GLN A 6 25.14 -12.71 -61.36
C GLN A 6 23.94 -11.78 -61.20
N LYS A 7 23.59 -11.39 -59.96
CA LYS A 7 22.93 -10.14 -59.59
C LYS A 7 22.78 -10.02 -58.07
N LYS A 8 23.81 -9.59 -57.39
CA LYS A 8 23.74 -9.16 -55.98
C LYS A 8 24.78 -8.05 -55.69
N ALA A 9 24.71 -6.92 -56.34
CA ALA A 9 25.55 -5.78 -56.00
C ALA A 9 24.80 -4.45 -55.77
N SER A 10 23.50 -4.38 -56.11
CA SER A 10 22.74 -3.13 -56.04
C SER A 10 21.97 -2.90 -54.73
N SER A 11 21.69 -3.97 -53.97
CA SER A 11 20.85 -3.84 -52.78
C SER A 11 21.58 -3.38 -51.48
N ARG A 12 22.92 -3.52 -51.45
CA ARG A 12 23.72 -3.16 -50.26
C ARG A 12 23.98 -1.66 -50.08
N LYS A 13 23.90 -0.85 -51.15
CA LYS A 13 24.08 0.64 -51.04
C LYS A 13 22.83 1.35 -50.53
N LYS A 14 21.62 0.87 -50.88
CA LYS A 14 20.38 1.47 -50.42
C LYS A 14 20.07 1.16 -48.93
N SER A 15 20.47 -0.01 -48.43
CA SER A 15 20.28 -0.35 -47.02
C SER A 15 21.20 0.41 -46.05
N ARG A 16 22.40 0.81 -46.49
CA ARG A 16 23.31 1.61 -45.64
C ARG A 16 22.88 3.09 -45.52
N GLN A 17 22.19 3.64 -46.50
CA GLN A 17 21.69 5.01 -46.46
C GLN A 17 20.42 5.12 -45.60
N ALA A 18 19.53 4.08 -45.63
CA ALA A 18 18.36 4.01 -44.77
C ALA A 18 18.72 3.79 -43.30
N LEU A 19 19.81 3.05 -42.98
CA LEU A 19 20.28 2.87 -41.61
C LEU A 19 20.91 4.16 -41.02
N ARG A 20 21.57 4.98 -41.84
CA ARG A 20 22.12 6.27 -41.38
C ARG A 20 21.03 7.31 -41.07
N SER A 21 20.00 7.39 -41.89
CA SER A 21 18.86 8.31 -41.64
C SER A 21 18.05 7.90 -40.37
N ARG A 22 17.86 6.59 -40.13
CA ARG A 22 17.21 6.13 -38.89
C ARG A 22 18.03 6.39 -37.62
N LYS A 23 19.37 6.28 -37.64
CA LYS A 23 20.22 6.60 -36.48
C LYS A 23 20.23 8.09 -36.12
N VAL A 24 20.14 8.99 -37.11
CA VAL A 24 20.08 10.44 -36.86
C VAL A 24 18.71 10.85 -36.31
N SER A 25 17.60 10.24 -36.78
CA SER A 25 16.27 10.52 -36.25
C SER A 25 16.07 9.98 -34.81
N GLN A 26 16.63 8.82 -34.48
CA GLN A 26 16.56 8.25 -33.11
C GLN A 26 17.43 9.02 -32.10
N ALA A 27 18.56 9.60 -32.56
CA ALA A 27 19.40 10.43 -31.67
C ALA A 27 18.75 11.79 -31.37
N SER A 28 18.02 12.37 -32.34
CA SER A 28 17.27 13.62 -32.18
C SER A 28 16.06 13.46 -31.24
N THR A 29 15.31 12.35 -31.36
CA THR A 29 14.17 12.04 -30.48
C THR A 29 14.61 11.73 -29.06
N ARG A 30 15.74 11.02 -28.87
CA ARG A 30 16.30 10.75 -27.55
C ARG A 30 16.82 12.02 -26.83
N LYS A 31 17.35 13.00 -27.56
CA LYS A 31 17.75 14.29 -26.96
C LYS A 31 16.56 15.15 -26.56
N LYS A 32 15.46 15.13 -27.32
CA LYS A 32 14.23 15.86 -26.96
C LYS A 32 13.52 15.22 -25.76
N SER A 33 13.46 13.89 -25.67
CA SER A 33 12.86 13.21 -24.51
C SER A 33 13.65 13.41 -23.21
N ARG A 34 15.01 13.47 -23.29
CA ARG A 34 15.83 13.76 -22.10
C ARG A 34 15.73 15.21 -21.60
N ARG A 35 15.33 16.16 -22.45
CA ARG A 35 15.15 17.57 -22.04
C ARG A 35 13.75 17.82 -21.44
N ALA A 36 12.73 17.10 -21.89
CA ALA A 36 11.38 17.18 -21.32
C ALA A 36 11.26 16.49 -19.94
N ALA A 37 12.04 15.42 -19.69
CA ALA A 37 12.03 14.70 -18.42
C ALA A 37 12.77 15.42 -17.27
N ARG A 38 13.48 16.52 -17.51
CA ARG A 38 14.23 17.25 -16.46
C ARG A 38 13.44 18.39 -15.79
N GLN A 39 12.35 18.86 -16.38
CA GLN A 39 11.56 19.95 -15.78
C GLN A 39 10.55 19.51 -14.69
N PRO A 40 9.97 18.28 -14.68
CA PRO A 40 9.07 17.86 -13.61
C PRO A 40 9.76 17.68 -12.26
N SER A 41 11.06 17.30 -12.24
CA SER A 41 11.74 16.95 -10.98
C SER A 41 11.92 18.11 -10.00
N LYS A 42 12.18 19.34 -10.48
CA LYS A 42 12.31 20.53 -9.60
C LYS A 42 10.98 20.89 -8.93
N ARG A 43 9.90 20.91 -9.70
CA ARG A 43 8.57 21.27 -9.18
C ARG A 43 8.01 20.24 -8.22
N ILE A 44 8.32 18.95 -8.44
CA ILE A 44 7.93 17.86 -7.54
C ILE A 44 8.74 17.92 -6.23
N THR A 45 10.03 18.25 -6.31
CA THR A 45 10.87 18.41 -5.11
C THR A 45 10.43 19.63 -4.28
N GLU A 46 10.06 20.72 -4.91
CA GLU A 46 9.53 21.91 -4.23
C GLU A 46 8.17 21.64 -3.56
N LEU A 47 7.28 20.87 -4.23
CA LEU A 47 6.00 20.45 -3.65
C LEU A 47 6.19 19.45 -2.51
N SER A 48 7.10 18.49 -2.63
CA SER A 48 7.39 17.53 -1.56
C SER A 48 8.06 18.22 -0.35
N GLN A 49 8.94 19.19 -0.57
CA GLN A 49 9.51 20.01 0.49
C GLN A 49 8.46 20.89 1.16
N GLY A 50 7.52 21.47 0.40
CA GLY A 50 6.42 22.25 0.96
C GLY A 50 5.49 21.45 1.86
N VAL A 51 5.22 20.18 1.51
CA VAL A 51 4.38 19.29 2.32
C VAL A 51 5.14 18.73 3.52
N GLU A 52 6.41 18.41 3.37
CA GLU A 52 7.25 18.03 4.52
C GLU A 52 7.36 19.18 5.51
N THR A 53 7.47 20.43 5.04
CA THR A 53 7.44 21.61 5.89
C THR A 53 6.06 21.78 6.57
N GLN A 54 4.95 21.52 5.88
CA GLN A 54 3.62 21.51 6.48
C GLN A 54 3.45 20.37 7.50
N ARG A 55 4.02 19.19 7.22
CA ARG A 55 4.05 18.06 8.15
C ARG A 55 4.85 18.41 9.41
N ILE A 56 6.01 19.04 9.28
CA ILE A 56 6.84 19.51 10.40
C ILE A 56 6.10 20.63 11.16
N GLN A 57 5.46 21.58 10.46
CA GLN A 57 4.67 22.64 11.11
C GLN A 57 3.43 22.10 11.83
N ALA A 58 2.78 21.04 11.32
CA ALA A 58 1.71 20.34 12.04
C ALA A 58 2.21 19.67 13.33
N TYR A 59 3.47 19.23 13.34
CA TYR A 59 4.14 18.72 14.55
C TYR A 59 4.43 19.81 15.60
N GLU A 60 4.67 21.05 15.15
CA GLU A 60 5.07 22.18 16.02
C GLU A 60 3.89 23.03 16.51
N GLN A 61 2.64 22.69 16.15
CA GLN A 61 1.50 23.42 16.69
C GLN A 61 1.43 23.22 18.21
N PRO A 62 1.32 24.31 19.00
CA PRO A 62 1.23 24.20 20.45
C PRO A 62 -0.03 23.40 20.81
N ARG A 63 0.17 22.21 21.35
CA ARG A 63 -0.90 21.39 21.90
C ARG A 63 -1.56 22.20 23.02
N LEU A 64 -2.84 22.52 22.88
CA LEU A 64 -3.60 23.20 23.90
C LEU A 64 -3.45 22.43 25.22
N ALA A 65 -2.94 23.10 26.24
CA ALA A 65 -2.64 22.54 27.54
C ALA A 65 -3.91 22.31 28.34
N VAL A 66 -4.72 21.37 27.93
CA VAL A 66 -5.63 20.68 28.84
C VAL A 66 -4.80 19.57 29.46
N ALA A 67 -5.09 19.16 30.72
CA ALA A 67 -4.43 18.06 31.40
C ALA A 67 -4.77 16.71 30.71
N ALA A 68 -4.41 16.60 29.45
CA ALA A 68 -4.63 15.42 28.63
C ALA A 68 -3.56 14.37 28.94
N ARG A 69 -3.97 13.12 29.03
CA ARG A 69 -3.06 11.99 29.18
C ARG A 69 -2.29 11.79 27.88
N HIS A 70 -0.97 11.77 27.96
CA HIS A 70 -0.10 11.33 26.88
C HIS A 70 -0.15 9.81 26.77
N VAL A 71 -0.29 9.31 25.55
CA VAL A 71 -0.25 7.89 25.21
C VAL A 71 0.88 7.69 24.19
N HIS A 72 1.90 6.94 24.58
CA HIS A 72 3.06 6.69 23.75
C HIS A 72 2.82 5.49 22.83
N VAL A 73 2.91 5.72 21.53
CA VAL A 73 2.62 4.77 20.45
C VAL A 73 3.87 4.53 19.64
N VAL A 74 4.25 3.27 19.45
CA VAL A 74 5.19 2.88 18.40
C VAL A 74 4.42 2.19 17.28
N ALA A 75 4.74 2.53 16.03
CA ALA A 75 4.05 1.99 14.87
C ALA A 75 5.01 1.50 13.80
N MET A 76 4.59 0.45 13.08
CA MET A 76 5.23 -0.02 11.85
C MET A 76 4.15 -0.27 10.80
N GLY A 77 4.38 0.16 9.56
CA GLY A 77 3.34 -0.07 8.57
C GLY A 77 3.64 0.43 7.17
N ASP A 78 2.59 0.36 6.36
CA ASP A 78 2.56 0.75 4.97
C ASP A 78 2.02 2.18 4.74
N SER A 79 1.46 2.42 3.55
CA SER A 79 0.90 3.71 3.17
C SER A 79 -0.33 4.14 3.99
N TRP A 80 -0.99 3.27 4.73
CA TRP A 80 -2.10 3.68 5.60
C TRP A 80 -1.59 4.39 6.87
N PHE A 81 -0.30 4.21 7.19
CA PHE A 81 0.42 4.91 8.25
C PHE A 81 1.36 6.00 7.75
N HIS A 82 1.68 6.02 6.45
CA HIS A 82 2.56 7.01 5.84
C HIS A 82 2.06 7.40 4.45
N TYR A 83 0.98 8.19 4.38
CA TYR A 83 0.37 8.61 3.13
C TYR A 83 0.60 10.09 2.84
N PHE A 84 1.04 10.37 1.62
CA PHE A 84 1.10 11.76 1.13
C PHE A 84 -0.28 12.21 0.61
N PRO A 85 -0.87 13.32 1.10
CA PRO A 85 -0.27 14.48 1.78
C PRO A 85 -0.46 14.53 3.32
N ALA A 86 -0.18 13.45 4.03
CA ALA A 86 -0.27 13.37 5.49
C ALA A 86 -1.71 13.34 6.04
N TRP A 87 -2.59 12.60 5.36
CA TRP A 87 -3.97 12.34 5.80
C TRP A 87 -4.11 11.00 6.52
N ASP A 88 -3.04 10.24 6.62
CA ASP A 88 -3.00 8.88 7.13
C ASP A 88 -3.37 8.78 8.63
N ILE A 89 -3.51 7.54 9.08
CA ILE A 89 -3.92 7.21 10.46
C ILE A 89 -2.98 7.84 11.50
N LEU A 90 -1.65 7.70 11.32
CA LEU A 90 -0.70 8.22 12.31
C LEU A 90 -0.66 9.74 12.32
N SER A 91 -0.76 10.38 11.16
CA SER A 91 -0.86 11.82 11.05
C SER A 91 -2.07 12.35 11.81
N GLN A 92 -3.22 11.68 11.72
CA GLN A 92 -4.42 12.08 12.43
C GLN A 92 -4.34 11.78 13.93
N LEU A 93 -3.74 10.66 14.36
CA LEU A 93 -3.50 10.43 15.79
C LEU A 93 -2.67 11.55 16.41
N ARG A 94 -1.67 12.06 15.68
CA ARG A 94 -0.78 13.14 16.13
C ARG A 94 -1.43 14.52 16.19
N THR A 95 -2.39 14.80 15.30
CA THR A 95 -2.86 16.17 15.04
C THR A 95 -4.30 16.42 15.43
N GLU A 96 -5.16 15.42 15.43
CA GLU A 96 -6.57 15.58 15.75
C GLU A 96 -6.80 15.75 17.26
N ASN A 97 -7.92 16.37 17.60
CA ASN A 97 -8.34 16.52 19.00
C ASN A 97 -9.05 15.25 19.48
N TRP A 98 -8.38 14.48 20.34
CA TRP A 98 -8.90 13.26 20.95
C TRP A 98 -9.43 13.48 22.38
N GLY A 99 -9.81 14.73 22.73
CA GLY A 99 -10.37 15.08 24.02
C GLY A 99 -9.35 15.04 25.16
N ASP A 100 -9.43 14.02 26.01
CA ASP A 100 -8.56 13.83 27.18
C ASP A 100 -7.24 13.12 26.88
N ARG A 101 -6.94 12.81 25.60
CA ARG A 101 -5.72 12.11 25.18
C ARG A 101 -4.94 12.86 24.11
N LEU A 102 -3.62 12.74 24.21
CA LEU A 102 -2.64 13.14 23.22
C LEU A 102 -1.81 11.90 22.86
N TYR A 103 -1.56 11.69 21.56
CA TYR A 103 -0.82 10.55 21.07
C TYR A 103 0.58 10.98 20.62
N ASP A 104 1.58 10.50 21.35
CA ASP A 104 2.99 10.64 20.98
C ASP A 104 3.39 9.42 20.17
N VAL A 105 3.49 9.60 18.84
CA VAL A 105 3.63 8.49 17.90
C VAL A 105 5.00 8.52 17.24
N GLU A 106 5.76 7.45 17.41
CA GLU A 106 6.99 7.16 16.70
C GLU A 106 6.77 6.00 15.72
N ASP A 107 7.33 6.07 14.52
CA ASP A 107 7.05 5.05 13.52
C ASP A 107 8.21 4.73 12.58
N THR A 108 8.14 3.52 12.00
CA THR A 108 8.97 3.03 10.90
C THR A 108 8.13 2.81 9.63
N ALA A 109 6.97 3.47 9.52
CA ALA A 109 6.06 3.29 8.41
C ALA A 109 6.62 3.84 7.10
N LYS A 110 6.37 3.11 6.00
CA LYS A 110 6.85 3.48 4.67
C LYS A 110 5.80 3.15 3.63
N ALA A 111 5.45 4.14 2.81
CA ALA A 111 4.53 3.92 1.67
C ALA A 111 5.04 2.81 0.75
N GLY A 112 4.16 1.88 0.40
CA GLY A 112 4.47 0.75 -0.48
C GLY A 112 5.19 -0.42 0.19
N ALA A 113 5.45 -0.38 1.50
CA ALA A 113 6.10 -1.49 2.20
C ALA A 113 5.28 -2.78 2.13
N THR A 114 5.96 -3.90 1.89
CA THR A 114 5.40 -5.24 1.88
C THR A 114 5.62 -5.95 3.22
N LEU A 115 4.85 -7.01 3.50
CA LEU A 115 5.05 -7.84 4.68
C LEU A 115 6.48 -8.40 4.74
N ASN A 116 7.01 -8.83 3.58
CA ASN A 116 8.36 -9.36 3.52
C ASN A 116 9.41 -8.33 3.94
N GLU A 117 9.29 -7.07 3.49
CA GLU A 117 10.19 -5.99 3.88
C GLU A 117 10.04 -5.62 5.36
N MET A 118 8.82 -5.64 5.88
CA MET A 118 8.53 -5.26 7.27
C MET A 118 8.94 -6.34 8.26
N VAL A 119 8.64 -7.62 7.97
CA VAL A 119 8.84 -8.72 8.92
C VAL A 119 10.23 -9.34 8.81
N TYR A 120 10.74 -9.54 7.59
CA TYR A 120 12.00 -10.24 7.32
C TYR A 120 13.12 -9.32 6.80
N GLY A 121 12.81 -8.06 6.52
CA GLY A 121 13.76 -7.06 6.06
C GLY A 121 14.32 -6.20 7.20
N ARG A 122 14.84 -5.03 6.82
CA ARG A 122 15.46 -4.10 7.77
C ARG A 122 14.45 -3.43 8.71
N THR A 123 13.21 -3.26 8.30
CA THR A 123 12.19 -2.51 9.04
C THR A 123 11.97 -3.07 10.45
N ILE A 124 11.99 -4.41 10.63
CA ILE A 124 11.86 -5.00 11.96
C ILE A 124 13.02 -4.63 12.90
N ALA A 125 14.24 -4.53 12.38
CA ALA A 125 15.41 -4.12 13.17
C ALA A 125 15.31 -2.64 13.57
N ASP A 126 14.90 -1.77 12.65
CA ASP A 126 14.67 -0.34 12.92
C ASP A 126 13.53 -0.18 13.95
N THR A 127 12.48 -0.97 13.87
CA THR A 127 11.38 -1.02 14.86
C THR A 127 11.86 -1.49 16.23
N TYR A 128 12.78 -2.46 16.28
CA TYR A 128 13.39 -2.91 17.54
C TYR A 128 14.20 -1.80 18.20
N GLN A 129 14.95 -1.05 17.40
CA GLN A 129 15.68 0.11 17.90
C GLN A 129 14.73 1.17 18.44
N LEU A 130 13.64 1.44 17.74
CA LEU A 130 12.62 2.41 18.14
C LEU A 130 11.98 2.03 19.48
N LEU A 131 11.54 0.77 19.65
CA LEU A 131 11.02 0.26 20.93
C LEU A 131 12.03 0.36 22.08
N HIS A 132 13.32 0.20 21.79
CA HIS A 132 14.37 0.36 22.79
C HIS A 132 14.59 1.81 23.20
N GLN A 133 14.46 2.74 22.25
CA GLN A 133 14.62 4.18 22.49
C GLN A 133 13.40 4.79 23.20
N HIS A 134 12.23 4.16 23.09
CA HIS A 134 10.96 4.60 23.66
C HIS A 134 10.42 3.59 24.69
N PRO A 135 11.09 3.43 25.85
CA PRO A 135 10.64 2.50 26.88
C PRO A 135 9.31 2.89 27.52
N GLU A 136 8.84 4.12 27.31
CA GLU A 136 7.50 4.61 27.69
C GLU A 136 6.38 4.05 26.83
N THR A 137 6.64 3.38 25.71
CA THR A 137 5.63 2.83 24.79
C THR A 137 4.54 2.06 25.53
N GLU A 138 3.29 2.44 25.28
CA GLU A 138 2.08 1.86 25.86
C GLU A 138 1.30 1.00 24.88
N VAL A 139 1.40 1.25 23.57
CA VAL A 139 0.73 0.48 22.52
C VAL A 139 1.57 0.41 21.26
N PHE A 140 1.49 -0.71 20.56
CA PHE A 140 2.10 -0.90 19.24
C PHE A 140 1.02 -1.02 18.17
N LEU A 141 1.17 -0.26 17.07
CA LEU A 141 0.25 -0.32 15.93
C LEU A 141 0.94 -0.93 14.70
N PHE A 142 0.19 -1.74 13.95
CA PHE A 142 0.66 -2.31 12.69
C PHE A 142 -0.34 -2.16 11.55
N SER A 143 0.17 -1.77 10.38
CA SER A 143 -0.53 -1.73 9.10
C SER A 143 0.28 -2.46 8.02
N GLY A 144 -0.27 -3.46 7.35
CA GLY A 144 0.45 -4.14 6.28
C GLY A 144 -0.30 -5.30 5.63
N GLY A 145 0.24 -5.76 4.51
CA GLY A 145 -0.31 -6.85 3.71
C GLY A 145 -1.11 -6.40 2.47
N GLY A 146 -1.52 -5.12 2.41
CA GLY A 146 -2.25 -4.59 1.26
C GLY A 146 -1.40 -4.55 -0.02
N ASN A 147 -0.14 -4.16 0.09
CA ASN A 147 0.77 -4.09 -1.06
C ASN A 147 1.15 -5.46 -1.62
N ASP A 148 1.04 -6.49 -0.82
CA ASP A 148 1.40 -7.87 -1.18
C ASP A 148 0.37 -8.57 -2.07
N VAL A 149 -0.82 -7.98 -2.26
CA VAL A 149 -1.92 -8.54 -3.07
C VAL A 149 -2.38 -7.62 -4.20
N THR A 150 -1.61 -6.58 -4.51
CA THR A 150 -1.94 -5.60 -5.55
C THR A 150 -1.02 -5.76 -6.78
N ASN A 151 -1.30 -5.04 -7.85
CA ASN A 151 -0.52 -5.06 -9.09
C ASN A 151 -0.34 -6.49 -9.66
N ASP A 152 0.89 -6.87 -9.97
CA ASP A 152 1.21 -8.15 -10.62
C ASP A 152 0.89 -9.35 -9.72
N GLN A 153 0.99 -9.23 -8.40
CA GLN A 153 0.64 -10.30 -7.46
C GLN A 153 -0.84 -10.69 -7.55
N MET A 154 -1.71 -9.73 -7.87
CA MET A 154 -3.13 -10.00 -8.08
C MET A 154 -3.39 -10.87 -9.32
N LEU A 155 -2.49 -10.87 -10.31
CA LEU A 155 -2.62 -11.71 -11.51
C LEU A 155 -2.66 -13.21 -11.18
N ASP A 156 -1.87 -13.65 -10.21
CA ASP A 156 -1.81 -15.07 -9.82
C ASP A 156 -3.09 -15.51 -9.09
N LEU A 157 -3.76 -14.58 -8.45
CA LEU A 157 -5.01 -14.83 -7.73
C LEU A 157 -6.23 -14.98 -8.66
N LEU A 158 -6.15 -14.49 -9.90
CA LEU A 158 -7.30 -14.39 -10.80
C LEU A 158 -7.23 -15.38 -11.97
N TYR A 159 -8.36 -16.05 -12.24
CA TYR A 159 -8.55 -16.71 -13.51
C TYR A 159 -8.79 -15.69 -14.63
N ASN A 160 -8.36 -16.03 -15.85
CA ASN A 160 -8.69 -15.23 -17.03
C ASN A 160 -10.20 -15.37 -17.33
N ARG A 161 -10.89 -14.25 -17.45
CA ARG A 161 -12.34 -14.20 -17.64
C ARG A 161 -12.81 -15.03 -18.84
N LYS A 162 -12.12 -14.91 -19.98
CA LYS A 162 -12.47 -15.67 -21.20
C LYS A 162 -12.29 -17.18 -21.04
N ALA A 163 -11.35 -17.60 -20.20
CA ALA A 163 -11.13 -19.02 -19.94
C ALA A 163 -12.26 -19.63 -19.09
N ILE A 164 -12.81 -18.86 -18.14
CA ILE A 164 -13.86 -19.35 -17.25
C ILE A 164 -15.28 -19.16 -17.79
N ASP A 165 -15.51 -18.27 -18.78
CA ASP A 165 -16.81 -18.09 -19.42
C ASP A 165 -17.38 -19.39 -20.02
N ASN A 166 -16.51 -20.32 -20.39
CA ASN A 166 -16.87 -21.62 -20.94
C ASN A 166 -16.99 -22.73 -19.89
N ILE A 167 -16.75 -22.43 -18.61
CA ILE A 167 -16.73 -23.40 -17.50
C ILE A 167 -17.71 -22.95 -16.43
N ASN A 168 -18.92 -23.51 -16.47
CA ASN A 168 -19.97 -23.21 -15.51
C ASN A 168 -19.51 -23.43 -14.07
N GLY A 169 -19.72 -22.42 -13.21
CA GLY A 169 -19.44 -22.50 -11.78
C GLY A 169 -17.97 -22.30 -11.38
N THR A 170 -17.07 -21.95 -12.31
CA THR A 170 -15.69 -21.60 -11.94
C THR A 170 -15.69 -20.19 -11.34
N PRO A 171 -15.16 -20.03 -10.11
CA PRO A 171 -15.04 -18.73 -9.48
C PRO A 171 -13.98 -17.88 -10.18
N GLU A 172 -14.09 -16.57 -10.07
CA GLU A 172 -13.12 -15.60 -10.62
C GLU A 172 -11.75 -15.70 -9.93
N ILE A 173 -11.76 -16.06 -8.65
CA ILE A 173 -10.54 -16.19 -7.82
C ILE A 173 -10.08 -17.64 -7.77
N ASN A 174 -8.80 -17.86 -7.97
CA ASN A 174 -8.17 -19.14 -7.72
C ASN A 174 -8.04 -19.40 -6.21
N LYS A 175 -9.03 -20.11 -5.67
CA LYS A 175 -9.14 -20.37 -4.22
C LYS A 175 -7.91 -21.09 -3.65
N LYS A 176 -7.25 -21.95 -4.43
CA LYS A 176 -6.03 -22.65 -3.96
C LYS A 176 -4.87 -21.69 -3.80
N VAL A 177 -4.64 -20.81 -4.79
CA VAL A 177 -3.58 -19.79 -4.71
C VAL A 177 -3.89 -18.80 -3.58
N MET A 178 -5.14 -18.36 -3.46
CA MET A 178 -5.54 -17.47 -2.38
C MET A 178 -5.36 -18.12 -1.00
N GLN A 179 -5.71 -19.39 -0.84
CA GLN A 179 -5.50 -20.11 0.42
C GLN A 179 -4.01 -20.25 0.75
N GLY A 180 -3.16 -20.58 -0.21
CA GLY A 180 -1.71 -20.66 -0.02
C GLY A 180 -1.12 -19.29 0.34
N LEU A 181 -1.50 -18.23 -0.37
CA LEU A 181 -0.96 -16.89 -0.12
C LEU A 181 -1.49 -16.31 1.20
N VAL A 182 -2.81 -16.22 1.34
CA VAL A 182 -3.44 -15.55 2.50
C VAL A 182 -3.46 -16.47 3.72
N GLY A 183 -3.88 -17.73 3.56
CA GLY A 183 -4.05 -18.67 4.67
C GLY A 183 -2.75 -19.28 5.21
N GLU A 184 -1.67 -19.27 4.43
CA GLU A 184 -0.38 -19.85 4.83
C GLU A 184 0.73 -18.80 4.89
N VAL A 185 1.04 -18.12 3.77
CA VAL A 185 2.18 -17.18 3.72
C VAL A 185 1.93 -15.96 4.60
N PHE A 186 0.78 -15.30 4.44
CA PHE A 186 0.47 -14.12 5.26
C PHE A 186 0.21 -14.48 6.71
N TYR A 187 -0.55 -15.56 6.96
CA TYR A 187 -0.76 -16.04 8.32
C TYR A 187 0.57 -16.20 9.05
N ARG A 188 1.54 -16.90 8.42
CA ARG A 188 2.88 -17.09 8.98
C ARG A 188 3.61 -15.77 9.20
N ALA A 189 3.57 -14.86 8.24
CA ALA A 189 4.26 -13.58 8.37
C ALA A 189 3.71 -12.74 9.55
N PHE A 190 2.39 -12.74 9.77
CA PHE A 190 1.80 -12.06 10.93
C PHE A 190 2.10 -12.81 12.25
N ASP A 191 2.09 -14.13 12.25
CA ASP A 191 2.45 -14.95 13.40
C ASP A 191 3.92 -14.70 13.81
N ASP A 192 4.84 -14.77 12.85
CA ASP A 192 6.27 -14.45 13.04
C ASP A 192 6.45 -13.01 13.56
N LEU A 193 5.74 -12.03 12.98
CA LEU A 193 5.80 -10.65 13.42
C LEU A 193 5.41 -10.49 14.88
N ILE A 194 4.29 -11.07 15.29
CA ILE A 194 3.83 -11.02 16.68
C ILE A 194 4.88 -11.66 17.60
N GLY A 195 5.42 -12.81 17.23
CA GLY A 195 6.47 -13.49 17.98
C GLY A 195 7.74 -12.62 18.13
N LEU A 196 8.20 -12.01 17.05
CA LEU A 196 9.37 -11.11 17.02
C LEU A 196 9.14 -9.88 17.90
N LEU A 197 7.97 -9.23 17.80
CA LEU A 197 7.63 -8.08 18.63
C LEU A 197 7.55 -8.47 20.13
N ARG A 198 6.90 -9.57 20.47
CA ARG A 198 6.82 -10.07 21.86
C ARG A 198 8.20 -10.38 22.43
N TYR A 199 9.06 -11.02 21.64
CA TYR A 199 10.44 -11.27 22.04
C TYR A 199 11.16 -9.96 22.38
N LYS A 200 11.05 -8.93 21.52
CA LYS A 200 11.67 -7.64 21.76
C LYS A 200 11.08 -6.89 22.95
N MET A 201 9.76 -6.89 23.07
CA MET A 201 9.04 -6.26 24.18
C MET A 201 9.44 -6.91 25.52
N ASN A 202 9.65 -8.22 25.55
CA ASN A 202 10.17 -8.92 26.72
C ASN A 202 11.60 -8.49 27.09
N GLN A 203 12.47 -8.33 26.08
CA GLN A 203 13.85 -7.86 26.33
C GLN A 203 13.93 -6.46 26.96
N ILE A 204 12.98 -5.56 26.64
CA ILE A 204 12.90 -4.23 27.24
C ILE A 204 12.06 -4.18 28.53
N GLY A 205 11.70 -5.37 29.09
CA GLY A 205 10.92 -5.46 30.33
C GLY A 205 9.45 -5.12 30.22
N LYS A 206 8.89 -5.04 28.99
CA LYS A 206 7.47 -4.70 28.72
C LYS A 206 6.75 -5.78 27.89
N PRO A 207 6.65 -7.02 28.35
CA PRO A 207 6.09 -8.14 27.58
C PRO A 207 4.62 -7.95 27.17
N ASN A 208 3.90 -7.11 27.88
CA ASN A 208 2.44 -6.97 27.76
C ASN A 208 1.99 -5.70 27.01
N ILE A 209 2.86 -5.02 26.26
CA ILE A 209 2.41 -3.93 25.39
C ILE A 209 1.31 -4.46 24.45
N PRO A 210 0.12 -3.87 24.41
CA PRO A 210 -0.91 -4.21 23.44
C PRO A 210 -0.41 -4.04 22.00
N ILE A 211 -0.65 -5.02 21.14
CA ILE A 211 -0.38 -4.92 19.70
C ILE A 211 -1.72 -4.84 18.99
N ILE A 212 -1.92 -3.76 18.23
CA ILE A 212 -3.16 -3.53 17.49
C ILE A 212 -2.87 -3.63 16.00
N PHE A 213 -3.56 -4.53 15.33
CA PHE A 213 -3.63 -4.67 13.89
C PHE A 213 -4.95 -4.11 13.38
N HIS A 214 -4.94 -3.53 12.19
CA HIS A 214 -6.17 -3.26 11.48
C HIS A 214 -6.20 -3.98 10.14
N GLY A 215 -7.39 -4.33 9.68
CA GLY A 215 -7.58 -4.78 8.31
C GLY A 215 -7.81 -3.60 7.36
N TYR A 216 -8.23 -3.91 6.15
CA TYR A 216 -8.58 -2.91 5.15
C TYR A 216 -10.08 -2.91 4.87
N ASP A 217 -10.60 -1.76 4.44
CA ASP A 217 -11.97 -1.62 3.98
C ASP A 217 -12.07 -1.88 2.47
N TYR A 218 -13.26 -1.93 1.93
CA TYR A 218 -13.56 -2.29 0.55
C TYR A 218 -13.36 -1.11 -0.42
N PRO A 219 -12.26 -1.05 -1.17
CA PRO A 219 -12.02 -0.01 -2.14
C PRO A 219 -12.74 -0.27 -3.46
N PHE A 220 -12.73 0.72 -4.33
CA PHE A 220 -13.36 0.66 -5.65
C PHE A 220 -12.29 0.48 -6.73
N PRO A 221 -12.26 -0.68 -7.44
CA PRO A 221 -11.29 -0.93 -8.52
C PRO A 221 -11.69 -0.19 -9.80
N ASP A 222 -11.58 1.12 -9.80
CA ASP A 222 -12.15 2.03 -10.78
C ASP A 222 -11.12 2.78 -11.66
N GLY A 223 -9.84 2.41 -11.53
CA GLY A 223 -8.74 2.94 -12.33
C GLY A 223 -8.20 4.29 -11.85
N ARG A 224 -8.59 4.73 -10.64
CA ARG A 224 -8.00 5.94 -10.05
C ARG A 224 -6.65 5.61 -9.41
N GLY A 225 -5.59 6.19 -10.00
CA GLY A 225 -4.28 6.23 -9.37
C GLY A 225 -4.15 7.42 -8.42
N TRP A 226 -2.96 7.58 -7.87
CA TRP A 226 -2.61 8.74 -7.08
C TRP A 226 -2.36 9.95 -7.98
N SER A 227 -3.02 11.05 -7.69
CA SER A 227 -2.80 12.32 -8.39
C SER A 227 -2.92 13.49 -7.41
N LEU A 228 -2.09 14.52 -7.57
CA LEU A 228 -2.17 15.76 -6.84
C LEU A 228 -2.55 16.89 -7.77
N ALA A 229 -3.62 17.62 -7.46
CA ALA A 229 -4.06 18.82 -8.17
C ALA A 229 -4.19 18.66 -9.70
N GLY A 230 -4.67 17.50 -10.16
CA GLY A 230 -4.87 17.24 -11.61
C GLY A 230 -3.60 16.93 -12.40
N LEU A 231 -2.45 16.79 -11.73
CA LEU A 231 -1.24 16.23 -12.35
C LEU A 231 -1.45 14.76 -12.67
N HIS A 232 -0.82 14.28 -13.74
CA HIS A 232 -0.93 12.88 -14.16
C HIS A 232 -0.53 11.95 -13.02
N SER A 233 -1.31 10.87 -12.86
CA SER A 233 -1.01 9.79 -11.91
C SER A 233 0.40 9.26 -12.16
N TRP A 234 1.25 9.26 -11.13
CA TRP A 234 2.59 8.69 -11.15
C TRP A 234 2.72 7.49 -10.20
N ALA A 235 1.63 7.13 -9.51
CA ALA A 235 1.50 5.90 -8.74
C ALA A 235 0.09 5.32 -8.90
N GLY A 236 -0.02 4.02 -9.17
CA GLY A 236 -1.29 3.35 -9.49
C GLY A 236 -1.83 3.68 -10.89
N PRO A 237 -3.02 3.22 -11.22
CA PRO A 237 -3.91 2.40 -10.39
C PRO A 237 -3.31 1.03 -10.06
N TRP A 238 -3.79 0.36 -9.01
CA TRP A 238 -3.20 -0.88 -8.49
C TRP A 238 -4.10 -2.10 -8.68
N LEU A 239 -5.43 -1.91 -8.66
CA LEU A 239 -6.42 -2.99 -8.80
C LEU A 239 -6.95 -3.10 -10.23
N ASP A 240 -7.11 -1.99 -10.92
CA ASP A 240 -7.65 -1.95 -12.28
C ASP A 240 -6.76 -2.67 -13.31
N PRO A 241 -5.43 -2.47 -13.36
CA PRO A 241 -4.60 -3.11 -14.39
C PRO A 241 -4.67 -4.64 -14.37
N PRO A 242 -4.48 -5.34 -13.24
CA PRO A 242 -4.58 -6.79 -13.21
C PRO A 242 -5.99 -7.31 -13.53
N LEU A 243 -7.03 -6.65 -13.04
CA LEU A 243 -8.42 -7.01 -13.39
C LEU A 243 -8.69 -6.86 -14.88
N SER A 244 -8.28 -5.75 -15.47
CA SER A 244 -8.43 -5.50 -16.91
C SER A 244 -7.60 -6.47 -17.75
N TYR A 245 -6.38 -6.78 -17.36
CA TYR A 245 -5.53 -7.77 -18.02
C TYR A 245 -6.14 -9.17 -18.02
N LYS A 246 -6.81 -9.57 -16.94
CA LYS A 246 -7.54 -10.83 -16.83
C LYS A 246 -8.89 -10.82 -17.53
N GLY A 247 -9.24 -9.72 -18.22
CA GLY A 247 -10.45 -9.60 -19.03
C GLY A 247 -11.71 -9.17 -18.25
N TYR A 248 -11.55 -8.71 -17.02
CA TYR A 248 -12.66 -8.10 -16.26
C TYR A 248 -12.75 -6.62 -16.63
N ASP A 249 -13.49 -6.29 -17.66
CA ASP A 249 -13.70 -4.92 -18.15
C ASP A 249 -14.31 -4.03 -17.06
N ARG A 250 -13.87 -2.76 -17.00
CA ARG A 250 -14.27 -1.81 -15.97
C ARG A 250 -15.77 -1.51 -15.96
N THR A 251 -16.38 -1.48 -17.13
CA THR A 251 -17.81 -1.16 -17.32
C THR A 251 -18.66 -2.41 -17.33
N ALA A 252 -18.32 -3.36 -18.22
CA ALA A 252 -19.11 -4.57 -18.42
C ALA A 252 -19.09 -5.53 -17.21
N HIS A 253 -18.02 -5.48 -16.41
CA HIS A 253 -17.85 -6.39 -15.26
C HIS A 253 -17.72 -5.62 -13.91
N ALA A 254 -18.27 -4.42 -13.80
CA ALA A 254 -18.12 -3.57 -12.60
C ALA A 254 -18.50 -4.29 -11.29
N THR A 255 -19.63 -5.00 -11.28
CA THR A 255 -20.09 -5.76 -10.11
C THR A 255 -19.18 -6.94 -9.80
N VAL A 256 -18.68 -7.65 -10.82
CA VAL A 256 -17.76 -8.78 -10.63
C VAL A 256 -16.43 -8.30 -10.07
N ARG A 257 -15.90 -7.17 -10.53
CA ARG A 257 -14.68 -6.55 -10.03
C ARG A 257 -14.80 -6.19 -8.55
N LEU A 258 -15.91 -5.56 -8.15
CA LEU A 258 -16.19 -5.28 -6.74
C LEU A 258 -16.23 -6.56 -5.91
N LYS A 259 -16.95 -7.58 -6.40
CA LYS A 259 -17.01 -8.88 -5.73
C LYS A 259 -15.63 -9.51 -5.54
N ILE A 260 -14.79 -9.51 -6.57
CA ILE A 260 -13.40 -10.03 -6.48
C ILE A 260 -12.63 -9.32 -5.37
N VAL A 261 -12.65 -7.99 -5.33
CA VAL A 261 -11.95 -7.21 -4.32
C VAL A 261 -12.51 -7.47 -2.92
N HIS A 262 -13.83 -7.56 -2.78
CA HIS A 262 -14.47 -7.91 -1.50
C HIS A 262 -14.05 -9.31 -1.03
N ASP A 263 -14.10 -10.32 -1.89
CA ASP A 263 -13.74 -11.70 -1.54
C ASP A 263 -12.27 -11.81 -1.09
N LEU A 264 -11.34 -11.09 -1.76
CA LEU A 264 -9.93 -11.03 -1.38
C LEU A 264 -9.73 -10.37 -0.03
N LEU A 265 -10.40 -9.23 0.20
CA LEU A 265 -10.30 -8.50 1.47
C LEU A 265 -10.98 -9.25 2.61
N ASP A 266 -12.08 -9.95 2.36
CA ASP A 266 -12.70 -10.81 3.36
C ASP A 266 -11.77 -11.96 3.77
N ALA A 267 -11.11 -12.61 2.82
CA ALA A 267 -10.13 -13.63 3.11
C ALA A 267 -8.98 -13.08 3.95
N PHE A 268 -8.42 -11.92 3.57
CA PHE A 268 -7.36 -11.26 4.31
C PHE A 268 -7.79 -10.86 5.73
N ASN A 269 -8.91 -10.16 5.86
CA ASN A 269 -9.40 -9.70 7.16
C ASN A 269 -9.76 -10.86 8.10
N ASN A 270 -10.32 -11.95 7.57
CA ASN A 270 -10.65 -13.13 8.36
C ASN A 270 -9.38 -13.88 8.80
N MET A 271 -8.37 -13.99 7.93
CA MET A 271 -7.06 -14.53 8.29
C MET A 271 -6.43 -13.70 9.42
N LEU A 272 -6.41 -12.36 9.26
CA LEU A 272 -5.82 -11.46 10.26
C LEU A 272 -6.54 -11.57 11.62
N ALA A 273 -7.87 -11.63 11.64
CA ALA A 273 -8.63 -11.87 12.84
C ALA A 273 -8.29 -13.22 13.49
N SER A 274 -8.06 -14.25 12.68
CA SER A 274 -7.69 -15.60 13.16
C SER A 274 -6.30 -15.60 13.81
N VAL A 275 -5.27 -15.06 13.14
CA VAL A 275 -3.92 -15.03 13.70
C VAL A 275 -3.86 -14.19 14.98
N VAL A 276 -4.50 -13.02 14.99
CA VAL A 276 -4.54 -12.14 16.16
C VAL A 276 -5.21 -12.81 17.36
N SER A 277 -6.31 -13.54 17.14
CA SER A 277 -7.02 -14.23 18.22
C SER A 277 -6.22 -15.36 18.88
N ALA A 278 -5.18 -15.85 18.22
CA ALA A 278 -4.28 -16.88 18.77
C ALA A 278 -3.23 -16.32 19.75
N HIS A 279 -3.08 -14.98 19.82
CA HIS A 279 -2.05 -14.34 20.63
C HIS A 279 -2.65 -13.44 21.73
N PRO A 280 -2.19 -13.54 22.98
CA PRO A 280 -2.65 -12.68 24.06
C PRO A 280 -2.21 -11.22 23.85
N ASN A 281 -3.00 -10.28 24.36
CA ASN A 281 -2.76 -8.84 24.24
C ASN A 281 -2.52 -8.35 22.79
N THR A 282 -3.15 -9.02 21.83
CA THR A 282 -3.12 -8.68 20.41
C THR A 282 -4.55 -8.48 19.93
N TYR A 283 -4.79 -7.40 19.20
CA TYR A 283 -6.12 -6.92 18.88
C TYR A 283 -6.28 -6.66 17.40
N TYR A 284 -7.45 -6.97 16.87
CA TYR A 284 -7.80 -6.73 15.47
C TYR A 284 -8.92 -5.70 15.36
N VAL A 285 -8.70 -4.64 14.60
CA VAL A 285 -9.72 -3.63 14.27
C VAL A 285 -10.32 -3.93 12.90
N ASN A 286 -11.58 -4.34 12.88
CA ASN A 286 -12.31 -4.57 11.64
C ASN A 286 -12.76 -3.24 11.02
N LEU A 287 -12.17 -2.89 9.89
CA LEU A 287 -12.49 -1.66 9.17
C LEU A 287 -13.54 -1.84 8.05
N ARG A 288 -13.92 -3.08 7.73
CA ARG A 288 -14.89 -3.37 6.66
C ARG A 288 -16.20 -2.61 6.85
N GLY A 289 -16.68 -1.99 5.78
CA GLY A 289 -17.93 -1.22 5.77
C GLY A 289 -17.86 0.13 6.48
N THR A 290 -16.68 0.62 6.83
CA THR A 290 -16.49 1.98 7.39
C THR A 290 -16.68 3.04 6.31
N LEU A 291 -16.19 2.78 5.11
CA LEU A 291 -16.25 3.66 3.95
C LEU A 291 -17.22 3.09 2.92
N THR A 292 -18.43 3.62 2.90
CA THR A 292 -19.54 3.05 2.12
C THR A 292 -19.69 3.65 0.72
N THR A 293 -18.96 4.74 0.43
CA THR A 293 -19.11 5.44 -0.86
C THR A 293 -17.78 5.68 -1.54
N ARG A 294 -17.78 5.63 -2.87
CA ARG A 294 -16.63 5.94 -3.72
C ARG A 294 -16.05 7.34 -3.45
N ALA A 295 -16.88 8.29 -3.03
CA ALA A 295 -16.47 9.66 -2.75
C ALA A 295 -15.52 9.78 -1.56
N GLN A 296 -15.52 8.80 -0.64
CA GLN A 296 -14.65 8.75 0.54
C GLN A 296 -13.24 8.26 0.20
N TRP A 297 -13.03 7.72 -1.03
CA TRP A 297 -11.75 7.21 -1.49
C TRP A 297 -11.04 8.21 -2.41
N HIS A 298 -9.76 8.45 -2.15
CA HIS A 298 -8.90 9.28 -2.98
C HIS A 298 -8.52 8.53 -4.28
N ASN A 299 -8.14 7.29 -4.14
CA ASN A 299 -7.80 6.38 -5.25
C ASN A 299 -8.26 4.94 -4.93
N GLU A 300 -7.74 3.95 -5.66
CA GLU A 300 -8.11 2.54 -5.48
C GLU A 300 -7.64 1.91 -4.15
N LEU A 301 -6.71 2.51 -3.41
CA LEU A 301 -6.18 1.91 -2.18
C LEU A 301 -6.30 2.83 -0.96
N HIS A 302 -6.45 4.12 -1.17
CA HIS A 302 -6.35 5.08 -0.07
C HIS A 302 -7.61 5.92 0.08
N PRO A 303 -8.11 6.04 1.30
CA PRO A 303 -9.15 7.00 1.64
C PRO A 303 -8.72 8.45 1.41
N LYS A 304 -9.69 9.36 1.30
CA LYS A 304 -9.47 10.78 1.52
C LYS A 304 -9.34 11.07 3.01
N GLU A 305 -8.90 12.26 3.36
CA GLU A 305 -8.77 12.72 4.75
C GLU A 305 -10.00 12.42 5.62
N PRO A 306 -11.27 12.77 5.23
CA PRO A 306 -12.44 12.42 6.02
C PRO A 306 -12.66 10.91 6.18
N GLY A 307 -12.26 10.13 5.17
CA GLY A 307 -12.32 8.66 5.24
C GLY A 307 -11.29 8.10 6.22
N PHE A 308 -10.05 8.59 6.17
CA PHE A 308 -9.04 8.24 7.17
C PHE A 308 -9.48 8.65 8.59
N ASN A 309 -10.16 9.77 8.76
CA ASN A 309 -10.69 10.19 10.06
C ASN A 309 -11.69 9.17 10.63
N LEU A 310 -12.60 8.64 9.81
CA LEU A 310 -13.52 7.58 10.25
C LEU A 310 -12.78 6.31 10.68
N ILE A 311 -11.75 5.94 9.94
CA ILE A 311 -10.89 4.78 10.21
C ILE A 311 -10.09 5.00 11.49
N THR A 312 -9.44 6.15 11.64
CA THR A 312 -8.62 6.50 12.79
C THR A 312 -9.44 6.53 14.08
N LYS A 313 -10.70 6.99 14.03
CA LYS A 313 -11.62 6.90 15.17
C LYS A 313 -11.87 5.47 15.67
N LYS A 314 -11.95 4.50 14.76
CA LYS A 314 -12.09 3.08 15.17
C LYS A 314 -10.81 2.54 15.82
N ILE A 315 -9.66 2.92 15.29
CA ILE A 315 -8.36 2.52 15.84
C ILE A 315 -8.14 3.18 17.20
N GLU A 316 -8.43 4.47 17.30
CA GLU A 316 -8.35 5.24 18.55
C GLU A 316 -9.27 4.66 19.64
N ALA A 317 -10.49 4.27 19.28
CA ALA A 317 -11.40 3.59 20.21
C ALA A 317 -10.82 2.25 20.70
N GLN A 318 -10.11 1.50 19.86
CA GLN A 318 -9.42 0.28 20.28
C GLN A 318 -8.23 0.61 21.18
N ILE A 319 -7.45 1.65 20.90
CA ILE A 319 -6.37 2.09 21.79
C ILE A 319 -6.96 2.41 23.18
N ARG A 320 -8.04 3.20 23.25
CA ARG A 320 -8.70 3.53 24.52
C ARG A 320 -9.17 2.30 25.30
N ALA A 321 -9.54 1.24 24.61
CA ALA A 321 -10.04 0.04 25.25
C ALA A 321 -8.92 -0.81 25.90
N VAL A 322 -7.65 -0.56 25.53
CA VAL A 322 -6.51 -1.39 25.96
C VAL A 322 -5.44 -0.64 26.74
N VAL A 323 -5.51 0.73 26.73
CA VAL A 323 -4.60 1.64 27.46
C VAL A 323 -5.43 2.61 28.36
#